data_170d1a2cc579825e8322d760d75eb777
#
_entry.id   170d1a2cc579825e8322d760d75eb777
#
_cell.length_a   1.000
_cell.length_b   1.000
_cell.length_c   1.000
_cell.angle_alpha   90.00
_cell.angle_beta   90.00
_cell.angle_gamma   90.00
#
_symmetry.space_group_name_H-M   'P 1'
#
loop_
_entity.id
_entity.type
_entity.pdbx_description
1 polymer ?
#
loop_
_entity_poly.entity_id
_entity_poly.type
_entity_poly.pdbx_seq_one_letter_code
_entity_poly.pdbx_strand_id
1 'polypeptide(L)'
;MIRADGSAIANLKSPKGLRLELAQRAKALRLDRNLRQSDLAQRSGVTLASLRRFESEGEISLKNLVLLAIALNRAQDIEKLFVLEPAIDLFAPEKKSRRRARQ
;
A
#
# COMPACT_ATOMS: atom_id res chain seq x y z
N MET A 1 12.97 18.50 -13.02
CA MET A 1 12.67 18.47 -12.58
C MET A 1 12.67 18.43 -12.13
N ILE A 2 12.75 18.70 -11.77
CA ILE A 2 12.53 18.61 -11.14
C ILE A 2 12.24 19.08 -11.00
N ARG A 3 11.88 19.51 -10.79
CA ARG A 3 11.37 19.91 -10.44
C ARG A 3 11.63 20.36 -9.96
N ALA A 4 11.91 21.02 -9.68
CA ALA A 4 12.14 21.18 -9.14
C ALA A 4 11.89 21.57 -8.70
N ASP A 5 11.74 21.77 -8.42
CA ASP A 5 11.46 21.62 -8.00
C ASP A 5 11.47 21.11 -7.44
N GLY A 6 11.71 21.97 -7.03
CA GLY A 6 12.32 21.34 -5.88
C GLY A 6 12.02 19.97 -6.02
N SER A 7 12.87 19.41 -6.56
CA SER A 7 12.53 18.08 -6.95
C SER A 7 12.31 17.16 -5.82
N ALA A 8 13.17 17.17 -4.81
CA ALA A 8 13.01 16.28 -3.69
C ALA A 8 11.72 16.62 -2.95
N ILE A 9 11.49 17.89 -2.74
CA ILE A 9 10.28 18.32 -2.06
C ILE A 9 9.06 18.10 -2.96
N ALA A 10 9.23 18.33 -4.26
CA ALA A 10 8.15 18.13 -5.19
C ALA A 10 7.71 16.68 -5.26
N ASN A 11 8.63 15.75 -4.93
CA ASN A 11 8.30 14.33 -4.96
C ASN A 11 7.70 13.83 -3.66
N LEU A 12 7.67 14.67 -2.64
CA LEU A 12 7.03 14.30 -1.39
C LEU A 12 5.54 14.48 -1.55
N LYS A 13 4.80 13.46 -1.27
CA LYS A 13 3.37 13.49 -1.44
C LYS A 13 2.69 13.69 -0.12
N SER A 14 1.55 14.37 -0.18
CA SER A 14 0.76 14.56 1.02
C SER A 14 0.16 13.24 1.47
N PRO A 15 -0.27 13.15 2.73
CA PRO A 15 -0.98 11.96 3.17
C PRO A 15 -2.18 11.64 2.28
N LYS A 16 -2.93 12.65 1.90
CA LYS A 16 -4.09 12.43 1.02
C LYS A 16 -3.65 11.94 -0.36
N GLY A 17 -2.57 12.52 -0.88
CA GLY A 17 -2.06 12.10 -2.18
C GLY A 17 -1.64 10.64 -2.17
N LEU A 18 -0.97 10.21 -1.10
CA LEU A 18 -0.56 8.82 -0.97
C LEU A 18 -1.75 7.88 -0.87
N ARG A 19 -2.78 8.29 -0.10
CA ARG A 19 -3.99 7.47 0.03
C ARG A 19 -4.70 7.33 -1.31
N LEU A 20 -4.79 8.43 -2.07
CA LEU A 20 -5.46 8.38 -3.38
C LEU A 20 -4.68 7.53 -4.36
N GLU A 21 -3.35 7.59 -4.34
CA GLU A 21 -2.56 6.73 -5.20
C GLU A 21 -2.78 5.26 -4.87
N LEU A 22 -2.82 4.95 -3.58
CA LEU A 22 -3.08 3.58 -3.16
C LEU A 22 -4.44 3.11 -3.64
N ALA A 23 -5.44 3.99 -3.49
CA ALA A 23 -6.79 3.66 -3.93
C ALA A 23 -6.85 3.44 -5.44
N GLN A 24 -6.13 4.26 -6.19
CA GLN A 24 -6.09 4.11 -7.65
C GLN A 24 -5.43 2.81 -8.07
N ARG A 25 -4.36 2.41 -7.36
CA ARG A 25 -3.72 1.13 -7.67
C ARG A 25 -4.63 -0.04 -7.35
N ALA A 26 -5.37 0.05 -6.25
CA ALA A 26 -6.33 -1.00 -5.92
C ALA A 26 -7.44 -1.08 -6.96
N LYS A 27 -7.92 0.07 -7.42
CA LYS A 27 -8.93 0.11 -8.47
C LYS A 27 -8.39 -0.50 -9.77
N ALA A 28 -7.15 -0.19 -10.12
CA ALA A 28 -6.55 -0.73 -11.32
C ALA A 28 -6.46 -2.25 -11.25
N LEU A 29 -6.09 -2.79 -10.08
CA LEU A 29 -6.06 -4.24 -9.89
C LEU A 29 -7.44 -4.85 -10.03
N ARG A 30 -8.44 -4.19 -9.46
CA ARG A 30 -9.81 -4.67 -9.57
C ARG A 30 -10.23 -4.76 -11.03
N LEU A 31 -9.98 -3.68 -11.78
CA LEU A 31 -10.35 -3.64 -13.19
C LEU A 31 -9.57 -4.66 -14.02
N ASP A 32 -8.29 -4.83 -13.70
CA ASP A 32 -7.47 -5.82 -14.39
C ASP A 32 -8.02 -7.23 -14.23
N ARG A 33 -8.71 -7.48 -13.12
CA ARG A 33 -9.32 -8.79 -12.86
C ARG A 33 -10.77 -8.85 -13.30
N ASN A 34 -11.22 -7.85 -14.04
CA ASN A 34 -12.59 -7.78 -14.57
C ASN A 34 -13.65 -7.85 -13.47
N LEU A 35 -13.36 -7.21 -12.35
CA LEU A 35 -14.29 -7.19 -11.22
C LEU A 35 -14.99 -5.84 -11.15
N ARG A 36 -16.30 -5.89 -11.00
CA ARG A 36 -17.05 -4.69 -10.66
C ARG A 36 -16.84 -4.40 -9.18
N GLN A 37 -17.15 -3.18 -8.77
CA GLN A 37 -17.07 -2.84 -7.35
C GLN A 37 -17.92 -3.79 -6.51
N SER A 38 -19.12 -4.12 -6.98
CA SER A 38 -19.98 -5.04 -6.25
C SER A 38 -19.36 -6.44 -6.12
N ASP A 39 -18.64 -6.89 -7.15
CA ASP A 39 -17.98 -8.19 -7.08
C ASP A 39 -16.89 -8.19 -6.03
N LEU A 40 -16.06 -7.17 -6.02
CA LEU A 40 -14.98 -7.11 -5.04
C LEU A 40 -15.53 -6.94 -3.63
N ALA A 41 -16.58 -6.13 -3.48
CA ALA A 41 -17.22 -5.97 -2.17
C ALA A 41 -17.70 -7.32 -1.66
N GLN A 42 -18.36 -8.09 -2.50
CA GLN A 42 -18.86 -9.39 -2.10
C GLN A 42 -17.73 -10.35 -1.72
N ARG A 43 -16.68 -10.39 -2.54
CA ARG A 43 -15.58 -11.33 -2.30
C ARG A 43 -14.75 -10.95 -1.08
N SER A 44 -14.61 -9.67 -0.81
CA SER A 44 -13.76 -9.20 0.27
C SER A 44 -14.47 -9.15 1.62
N GLY A 45 -15.79 -9.02 1.59
CA GLY A 45 -16.55 -8.75 2.81
C GLY A 45 -16.57 -7.27 3.19
N VAL A 46 -15.96 -6.41 2.37
CA VAL A 46 -16.03 -4.97 2.56
C VAL A 46 -17.33 -4.48 1.92
N THR A 47 -18.04 -3.58 2.60
CA THR A 47 -19.28 -3.09 2.03
C THR A 47 -19.03 -2.30 0.75
N LEU A 48 -20.01 -2.31 -0.14
CA LEU A 48 -19.89 -1.56 -1.38
C LEU A 48 -19.68 -0.08 -1.12
N ALA A 49 -20.36 0.47 -0.10
CA ALA A 49 -20.20 1.88 0.25
C ALA A 49 -18.76 2.16 0.69
N SER A 50 -18.19 1.29 1.50
CA SER A 50 -16.81 1.46 1.96
C SER A 50 -15.83 1.36 0.80
N LEU A 51 -16.04 0.42 -0.10
CA LEU A 51 -15.17 0.27 -1.27
C LEU A 51 -15.25 1.52 -2.17
N ARG A 52 -16.45 2.00 -2.41
CA ARG A 52 -16.62 3.20 -3.23
C ARG A 52 -15.92 4.40 -2.61
N ARG A 53 -16.06 4.55 -1.30
CA ARG A 53 -15.41 5.67 -0.61
C ARG A 53 -13.89 5.55 -0.70
N PHE A 54 -13.39 4.35 -0.54
CA PHE A 54 -11.95 4.13 -0.67
C PHE A 54 -11.45 4.52 -2.06
N GLU A 55 -12.13 4.04 -3.10
CA GLU A 55 -11.68 4.30 -4.46
C GLU A 55 -11.78 5.78 -4.84
N SER A 56 -12.74 6.50 -4.28
CA SER A 56 -12.93 7.90 -4.63
C SER A 56 -12.19 8.86 -3.71
N GLU A 57 -12.00 8.51 -2.43
CA GLU A 57 -11.47 9.44 -1.44
C GLU A 57 -10.20 8.94 -0.76
N GLY A 58 -9.83 7.70 -0.98
CA GLY A 58 -8.67 7.13 -0.30
C GLY A 58 -8.90 6.89 1.18
N GLU A 59 -10.16 6.75 1.61
CA GLU A 59 -10.53 6.56 3.01
C GLU A 59 -10.96 5.13 3.23
N ILE A 60 -10.28 4.45 4.13
CA ILE A 60 -10.59 3.06 4.43
C ILE A 60 -9.96 2.71 5.77
N SER A 61 -10.59 1.81 6.51
CA SER A 61 -9.97 1.28 7.71
C SER A 61 -8.87 0.30 7.31
N LEU A 62 -7.89 0.12 8.19
CA LEU A 62 -6.85 -0.86 7.94
C LEU A 62 -7.44 -2.26 7.79
N LYS A 63 -8.42 -2.59 8.61
CA LYS A 63 -9.09 -3.88 8.53
C LYS A 63 -9.64 -4.12 7.13
N ASN A 64 -10.36 -3.13 6.60
CA ASN A 64 -10.97 -3.28 5.28
C ASN A 64 -9.92 -3.30 4.18
N LEU A 65 -8.85 -2.53 4.33
CA LEU A 65 -7.77 -2.55 3.35
C LEU A 65 -7.15 -3.95 3.26
N VAL A 66 -6.92 -4.58 4.41
CA VAL A 66 -6.38 -5.93 4.44
C VAL A 66 -7.35 -6.90 3.74
N LEU A 67 -8.64 -6.77 4.01
CA LEU A 67 -9.63 -7.62 3.35
C LEU A 67 -9.60 -7.45 1.83
N LEU A 68 -9.49 -6.21 1.35
CA LEU A 68 -9.37 -5.97 -0.09
C LEU A 68 -8.12 -6.60 -0.66
N ALA A 69 -6.99 -6.47 0.03
CA ALA A 69 -5.74 -7.03 -0.44
C ALA A 69 -5.84 -8.55 -0.58
N ILE A 70 -6.45 -9.19 0.40
CA ILE A 70 -6.64 -10.64 0.33
C ILE A 70 -7.51 -11.01 -0.87
N ALA A 71 -8.62 -10.30 -1.06
CA ALA A 71 -9.55 -10.60 -2.15
C ALA A 71 -8.91 -10.35 -3.52
N LEU A 72 -7.97 -9.41 -3.60
CA LEU A 72 -7.24 -9.12 -4.83
C LEU A 72 -6.01 -10.01 -5.01
N ASN A 73 -5.82 -10.95 -4.09
CA ASN A 73 -4.65 -11.85 -4.11
C ASN A 73 -3.34 -11.08 -3.98
N ARG A 74 -3.36 -10.05 -3.15
CA ARG A 74 -2.19 -9.22 -2.91
C ARG A 74 -1.89 -9.11 -1.42
N ALA A 75 -2.20 -10.15 -0.66
CA ALA A 75 -1.90 -10.16 0.78
C ALA A 75 -0.41 -9.96 1.03
N GLN A 76 0.44 -10.43 0.11
CA GLN A 76 1.89 -10.28 0.29
C GLN A 76 2.32 -8.82 0.31
N ASP A 77 1.56 -7.93 -0.33
CA ASP A 77 1.88 -6.49 -0.24
C ASP A 77 1.77 -6.00 1.19
N ILE A 78 0.73 -6.47 1.90
CA ILE A 78 0.56 -6.12 3.30
C ILE A 78 1.66 -6.74 4.14
N GLU A 79 2.00 -7.99 3.86
CA GLU A 79 3.04 -8.69 4.62
C GLU A 79 4.40 -8.01 4.49
N LYS A 80 4.64 -7.34 3.38
CA LYS A 80 5.93 -6.68 3.12
C LYS A 80 5.96 -5.24 3.56
N LEU A 81 4.81 -4.69 3.92
CA LEU A 81 4.74 -3.27 4.26
C LEU A 81 5.55 -3.02 5.54
N PHE A 82 6.43 -2.03 5.46
CA PHE A 82 7.28 -1.60 6.58
C PHE A 82 8.26 -2.67 7.07
N VAL A 83 8.47 -3.72 6.28
CA VAL A 83 9.47 -4.70 6.64
C VAL A 83 10.84 -4.03 6.63
N LEU A 84 11.59 -4.28 7.68
CA LEU A 84 12.94 -3.73 7.76
C LEU A 84 13.81 -4.39 6.72
N GLU A 85 14.33 -3.59 5.82
CA GLU A 85 15.17 -4.12 4.76
C GLU A 85 16.54 -4.46 5.32
N PRO A 86 17.08 -5.60 4.94
CA PRO A 86 18.44 -5.90 5.34
C PRO A 86 19.39 -4.89 4.71
N ALA A 87 20.36 -4.45 5.49
CA ALA A 87 21.39 -3.60 4.97
C ALA A 87 22.19 -4.37 3.92
N ILE A 88 22.40 -3.72 2.80
CA ILE A 88 23.27 -4.31 1.78
C ILE A 88 24.66 -3.81 2.06
N ASP A 89 25.41 -4.60 2.76
CA ASP A 89 26.77 -4.24 3.13
C ASP A 89 27.66 -5.41 2.80
N LEU A 90 28.36 -5.26 1.69
CA LEU A 90 29.21 -6.33 1.22
C LEU A 90 30.35 -6.64 2.17
N PHE A 91 30.61 -5.75 3.09
CA PHE A 91 31.72 -5.89 4.00
C PHE A 91 31.30 -6.21 5.41
N ALA A 92 30.00 -6.13 5.69
CA ALA A 92 29.51 -6.43 7.00
C ALA A 92 29.31 -7.94 7.10
N PRO A 93 29.86 -8.55 8.08
CA PRO A 93 29.48 -9.91 8.30
C PRO A 93 28.10 -9.88 8.86
N GLU A 94 27.48 -9.67 8.73
CA GLU A 94 26.28 -9.64 9.17
C GLU A 94 25.71 -9.10 10.23
N LYS A 95 25.48 -8.81 10.42
CA LYS A 95 25.04 -8.31 11.20
C LYS A 95 24.18 -8.42 11.91
N LYS A 96 24.22 -8.47 12.26
CA LYS A 96 23.69 -8.62 12.78
C LYS A 96 23.04 -8.37 13.56
N SER A 97 23.06 -8.43 14.05
CA SER A 97 22.59 -8.25 14.71
C SER A 97 22.19 -7.38 15.33
N ARG A 98 22.38 -6.82 15.31
CA ARG A 98 22.08 -6.19 15.77
C ARG A 98 21.30 -5.64 16.22
N ARG A 99 21.22 -5.45 16.35
CA ARG A 99 20.57 -5.12 16.72
C ARG A 99 20.07 -4.83 17.52
N ARG A 100 20.20 -4.64 17.94
CA ARG A 100 19.85 -4.53 18.74
C ARG A 100 19.61 -3.93 19.38
N ALA A 101 19.75 -3.58 19.61
CA ALA A 101 19.54 -3.23 20.20
C ALA A 101 19.37 -2.85 20.69
N ARG A 102 19.25 -2.49 20.81
CA ARG A 102 18.99 -2.31 21.23
C ARG A 102 18.50 -2.20 21.71
N GLN A 103 18.55 -2.11 21.88
CA GLN A 103 18.07 -2.20 22.23
C GLN A 103 17.78 -2.16 22.43
#